data_196df99e642e9c6a4d2514b855a27f1d
#
_entry.id   196df99e642e9c6a4d2514b855a27f1d
#
_cell.length_a   1.000
_cell.length_b   1.000
_cell.length_c   1.000
_cell.angle_alpha   90.00
_cell.angle_beta   90.00
_cell.angle_gamma   90.00
#
_symmetry.space_group_name_H-M   'P 1'
#
loop_
_entity.id
_entity.type
_entity.pdbx_description
1 polymer ?
#
loop_
_entity_poly.entity_id
_entity_poly.type
_entity_poly.pdbx_seq_one_letter_code
_entity_poly.pdbx_strand_id
1 'polypeptide(L)'
;DILQCILIEAYDDCIKLTANDTELGIETVIEGTIIEPGKIALEAKIFSEIIKKIPDNDVCIETDESGKTNIECEQIQCSIMGRKGDDFSHLPEIEKENKITLSQFDLKEVIRQTIFSVSDNENNKLMTGELLSIENNKMTVTSLDGHRISVRNIELQESYPKMEVIVPGKTLSEVSKILPGEAKDTINL
;
A
#
# COMPACT_ATOMS: atom_id res chain seq x y z
N ASP A 1 18.32 7.27 -2.07
CA ASP A 1 17.60 6.68 -3.17
C ASP A 1 16.16 7.22 -3.20
N ILE A 2 15.59 7.50 -4.39
CA ILE A 2 14.24 8.05 -4.52
C ILE A 2 13.18 7.04 -4.06
N LEU A 3 13.47 5.75 -4.17
CA LEU A 3 12.61 4.66 -3.69
C LEU A 3 12.48 4.58 -2.16
N GLN A 4 13.30 5.33 -1.42
CA GLN A 4 13.18 5.47 0.02
C GLN A 4 12.34 6.69 0.42
N CYS A 5 11.77 7.39 -0.56
CA CYS A 5 10.97 8.57 -0.33
C CYS A 5 9.47 8.29 -0.45
N ILE A 6 8.68 9.14 0.17
CA ILE A 6 7.25 9.29 -0.08
C ILE A 6 7.09 10.54 -0.95
N LEU A 7 6.42 10.40 -2.09
CA LEU A 7 5.99 11.53 -2.90
C LEU A 7 4.76 12.15 -2.26
N ILE A 8 4.79 13.45 -2.06
CA ILE A 8 3.67 14.26 -1.59
C ILE A 8 3.29 15.19 -2.73
N GLU A 9 2.07 15.10 -3.18
CA GLU A 9 1.50 15.94 -4.24
C GLU A 9 0.30 16.71 -3.69
N ALA A 10 0.35 18.02 -3.72
CA ALA A 10 -0.73 18.90 -3.30
C ALA A 10 -1.38 19.52 -4.53
N TYR A 11 -2.67 19.27 -4.76
CA TYR A 11 -3.44 19.80 -5.87
C TYR A 11 -4.92 19.90 -5.51
N ASP A 12 -5.59 20.89 -6.06
CA ASP A 12 -6.98 21.21 -5.74
C ASP A 12 -7.18 21.33 -4.20
N ASP A 13 -7.98 20.45 -3.61
CA ASP A 13 -8.27 20.41 -2.17
C ASP A 13 -7.78 19.08 -1.54
N CYS A 14 -6.80 18.42 -2.14
CA CYS A 14 -6.33 17.14 -1.66
C CYS A 14 -4.81 17.00 -1.70
N ILE A 15 -4.32 16.15 -0.83
CA ILE A 15 -2.91 15.76 -0.75
C ILE A 15 -2.82 14.27 -1.07
N LYS A 16 -2.10 13.95 -2.13
CA LYS A 16 -1.80 12.57 -2.51
C LYS A 16 -0.44 12.17 -1.99
N LEU A 17 -0.38 11.03 -1.32
CA LEU A 17 0.84 10.41 -0.82
C LEU A 17 1.09 9.12 -1.60
N THR A 18 2.27 9.00 -2.19
CA THR A 18 2.65 7.80 -2.97
C THR A 18 3.97 7.26 -2.48
N ALA A 19 4.02 5.96 -2.22
CA ALA A 19 5.24 5.21 -1.95
C ALA A 19 5.38 4.05 -2.95
N ASN A 20 6.60 3.75 -3.39
CA ASN A 20 6.87 2.73 -4.39
C ASN A 20 8.28 2.15 -4.19
N ASP A 21 8.37 0.84 -3.98
CA ASP A 21 9.66 0.12 -3.89
C ASP A 21 9.94 -0.77 -5.12
N THR A 22 9.19 -0.58 -6.22
CA THR A 22 9.19 -1.37 -7.47
C THR A 22 8.47 -2.71 -7.42
N GLU A 23 8.20 -3.25 -6.24
CA GLU A 23 7.42 -4.48 -6.05
C GLU A 23 6.05 -4.19 -5.43
N LEU A 24 6.01 -3.19 -4.54
CA LEU A 24 4.81 -2.74 -3.85
C LEU A 24 4.67 -1.23 -4.00
N GLY A 25 3.52 -0.80 -4.53
CA GLY A 25 3.12 0.59 -4.57
C GLY A 25 1.93 0.84 -3.65
N ILE A 26 1.97 1.94 -2.92
CA ILE A 26 0.87 2.39 -2.05
C ILE A 26 0.57 3.84 -2.39
N GLU A 27 -0.70 4.12 -2.61
CA GLU A 27 -1.20 5.47 -2.84
C GLU A 27 -2.37 5.75 -1.88
N THR A 28 -2.39 6.93 -1.29
CA THR A 28 -3.51 7.40 -0.49
C THR A 28 -3.75 8.87 -0.75
N VAL A 29 -5.00 9.29 -0.66
CA VAL A 29 -5.43 10.67 -0.81
C VAL A 29 -6.10 11.11 0.49
N ILE A 30 -5.69 12.26 0.99
CA ILE A 30 -6.27 12.89 2.17
C ILE A 30 -6.75 14.29 1.82
N GLU A 31 -7.77 14.76 2.52
CA GLU A 31 -8.23 16.14 2.42
C GLU A 31 -7.23 17.10 3.06
N GLY A 32 -7.08 18.30 2.49
CA GLY A 32 -6.23 19.32 3.04
C GLY A 32 -6.50 20.67 2.41
N THR A 33 -6.16 21.74 3.12
CA THR A 33 -6.21 23.10 2.59
C THR A 33 -4.94 23.37 1.81
N ILE A 34 -5.06 23.50 0.50
CA ILE A 34 -3.92 23.79 -0.39
C ILE A 34 -3.81 25.29 -0.60
N ILE A 35 -2.72 25.88 -0.10
CA ILE A 35 -2.40 27.30 -0.29
C ILE A 35 -1.72 27.48 -1.63
N GLU A 36 -0.76 26.61 -1.93
CA GLU A 36 -0.02 26.58 -3.18
C GLU A 36 0.18 25.14 -3.64
N PRO A 37 -0.24 24.78 -4.86
CA PRO A 37 -0.04 23.43 -5.37
C PRO A 37 1.44 23.15 -5.63
N GLY A 38 1.86 21.90 -5.42
CA GLY A 38 3.23 21.48 -5.64
C GLY A 38 3.46 20.01 -5.33
N LYS A 39 4.70 19.56 -5.55
CA LYS A 39 5.10 18.19 -5.26
C LYS A 39 6.54 18.10 -4.76
N ILE A 40 6.76 17.22 -3.79
CA ILE A 40 8.06 16.97 -3.19
C ILE A 40 8.18 15.50 -2.77
N ALA A 41 9.35 14.91 -2.90
CA ALA A 41 9.66 13.58 -2.39
C ALA A 41 10.50 13.70 -1.12
N LEU A 42 9.97 13.23 0.01
CA LEU A 42 10.61 13.28 1.32
C LEU A 42 11.07 11.89 1.74
N GLU A 43 12.19 11.79 2.45
CA GLU A 43 12.65 10.53 3.01
C GLU A 43 11.60 9.92 3.95
N ALA A 44 11.05 8.75 3.57
CA ALA A 44 9.89 8.13 4.19
C ALA A 44 10.09 7.87 5.70
N LYS A 45 11.28 7.42 6.08
CA LYS A 45 11.60 7.11 7.48
C LYS A 45 11.57 8.36 8.34
N ILE A 46 12.25 9.42 7.91
CA ILE A 46 12.33 10.68 8.67
C ILE A 46 10.94 11.34 8.72
N PHE A 47 10.27 11.45 7.58
CA PHE A 47 8.93 12.02 7.52
C PHE A 47 7.95 11.29 8.43
N SER A 48 7.89 9.95 8.36
CA SER A 48 6.98 9.17 9.19
C SER A 48 7.30 9.24 10.69
N GLU A 49 8.58 9.36 11.06
CA GLU A 49 8.98 9.57 12.46
C GLU A 49 8.55 10.94 13.00
N ILE A 50 8.63 11.99 12.16
CA ILE A 50 8.14 13.33 12.53
C ILE A 50 6.62 13.27 12.73
N ILE A 51 5.88 12.80 11.73
CA ILE A 51 4.40 12.75 11.79
C ILE A 51 3.89 11.93 12.98
N LYS A 52 4.55 10.84 13.35
CA LYS A 52 4.18 10.02 14.52
C LYS A 52 4.41 10.71 15.87
N LYS A 53 5.25 11.75 15.92
CA LYS A 53 5.65 12.42 17.17
C LYS A 53 5.02 13.78 17.37
N ILE A 54 4.43 14.38 16.35
CA ILE A 54 3.70 15.64 16.46
C ILE A 54 2.32 15.40 17.10
N PRO A 55 1.74 16.41 17.77
CA PRO A 55 0.38 16.35 18.30
C PRO A 55 -0.67 16.04 17.23
N ASP A 56 -1.82 15.50 17.66
CA ASP A 56 -2.98 15.28 16.79
C ASP A 56 -3.69 16.62 16.54
N ASN A 57 -3.13 17.42 15.63
CA ASN A 57 -3.63 18.74 15.25
C ASN A 57 -3.23 19.03 13.80
N ASP A 58 -3.65 20.18 13.27
CA ASP A 58 -3.33 20.63 11.93
C ASP A 58 -1.81 20.71 11.70
N VAL A 59 -1.38 20.18 10.57
CA VAL A 59 0.03 20.15 10.15
C VAL A 59 0.18 21.01 8.91
N CYS A 60 1.07 21.99 8.96
CA CYS A 60 1.45 22.79 7.80
C CYS A 60 2.75 22.23 7.21
N ILE A 61 2.75 22.00 5.90
CA ILE A 61 3.93 21.56 5.14
C ILE A 61 4.21 22.58 4.06
N GLU A 62 5.38 23.18 4.08
CA GLU A 62 5.82 24.18 3.13
C GLU A 62 7.19 23.79 2.56
N THR A 63 7.33 23.87 1.23
CA THR A 63 8.59 23.54 0.54
C THR A 63 9.07 24.75 -0.27
N ASP A 64 10.32 25.12 -0.10
CA ASP A 64 10.95 26.18 -0.90
C ASP A 64 11.56 25.64 -2.21
N GLU A 65 12.03 26.56 -3.06
CA GLU A 65 12.66 26.24 -4.35
C GLU A 65 13.91 25.35 -4.24
N SER A 66 14.57 25.35 -3.08
CA SER A 66 15.74 24.51 -2.82
C SER A 66 15.37 23.06 -2.46
N GLY A 67 14.09 22.78 -2.21
CA GLY A 67 13.58 21.51 -1.72
C GLY A 67 13.63 21.37 -0.20
N LYS A 68 13.99 22.42 0.53
CA LYS A 68 13.88 22.44 1.98
C LYS A 68 12.40 22.49 2.36
N THR A 69 11.95 21.47 3.10
CA THR A 69 10.56 21.31 3.52
C THR A 69 10.45 21.55 5.01
N ASN A 70 9.66 22.54 5.39
CA ASN A 70 9.31 22.85 6.77
C ASN A 70 7.99 22.15 7.12
N ILE A 71 7.95 21.54 8.27
CA ILE A 71 6.77 20.85 8.83
C ILE A 71 6.49 21.50 10.18
N GLU A 72 5.32 22.11 10.30
CA GLU A 72 4.93 22.84 11.50
C GLU A 72 3.63 22.28 12.05
N CYS A 73 3.59 22.09 13.38
CA CYS A 73 2.41 21.70 14.12
C CYS A 73 2.49 22.36 15.49
N GLU A 74 1.57 23.27 15.79
CA GLU A 74 1.57 24.10 17.00
C GLU A 74 2.93 24.82 17.24
N GLN A 75 3.68 24.39 18.26
CA GLN A 75 4.99 24.96 18.60
C GLN A 75 6.16 24.13 18.03
N ILE A 76 5.86 23.02 17.38
CA ILE A 76 6.87 22.13 16.82
C ILE A 76 7.18 22.56 15.39
N GLN A 77 8.45 22.78 15.11
CA GLN A 77 8.94 23.08 13.77
C GLN A 77 10.08 22.14 13.44
N CYS A 78 9.97 21.47 12.31
CA CYS A 78 10.99 20.56 11.76
C CYS A 78 11.31 20.97 10.33
N SER A 79 12.54 20.75 9.90
CA SER A 79 12.93 20.93 8.50
C SER A 79 13.64 19.70 7.99
N ILE A 80 13.26 19.25 6.80
CA ILE A 80 13.91 18.15 6.09
C ILE A 80 14.20 18.56 4.64
N MET A 81 15.28 18.02 4.07
CA MET A 81 15.57 18.22 2.65
C MET A 81 14.83 17.17 1.82
N GLY A 82 14.02 17.64 0.90
CA GLY A 82 13.34 16.81 -0.08
C GLY A 82 14.10 16.70 -1.40
N ARG A 83 13.58 15.86 -2.27
CA ARG A 83 14.00 15.70 -3.66
C ARG A 83 12.89 16.16 -4.58
N LYS A 84 13.21 16.52 -5.81
CA LYS A 84 12.20 16.93 -6.79
C LYS A 84 11.21 15.79 -7.01
N GLY A 85 9.92 16.09 -6.93
CA GLY A 85 8.85 15.12 -7.16
C GLY A 85 8.83 14.55 -8.57
N ASP A 86 9.39 15.29 -9.56
CA ASP A 86 9.49 14.82 -10.95
C ASP A 86 10.38 13.60 -11.13
N ASP A 87 11.33 13.38 -10.22
CA ASP A 87 12.24 12.23 -10.25
C ASP A 87 11.59 10.94 -9.70
N PHE A 88 10.38 11.03 -9.14
CA PHE A 88 9.70 9.90 -8.53
C PHE A 88 8.97 9.07 -9.59
N SER A 89 9.14 7.74 -9.54
CA SER A 89 8.46 6.82 -10.45
C SER A 89 6.99 6.66 -10.06
N HIS A 90 6.10 7.12 -10.93
CA HIS A 90 4.67 6.95 -10.73
C HIS A 90 4.26 5.47 -10.73
N LEU A 91 3.22 5.16 -9.99
CA LEU A 91 2.59 3.84 -10.06
C LEU A 91 1.92 3.67 -11.42
N PRO A 92 1.89 2.43 -11.97
CA PRO A 92 1.15 2.17 -13.19
C PRO A 92 -0.35 2.40 -12.95
N GLU A 93 -1.03 2.91 -13.98
CA GLU A 93 -2.49 2.99 -13.94
C GLU A 93 -3.08 1.58 -13.94
N ILE A 94 -3.94 1.31 -12.97
CA ILE A 94 -4.62 0.02 -12.82
C ILE A 94 -6.02 0.14 -13.43
N GLU A 95 -6.35 -0.77 -14.36
CA GLU A 95 -7.71 -0.93 -14.87
C GLU A 95 -8.63 -1.40 -13.75
N LYS A 96 -9.63 -0.60 -13.42
CA LYS A 96 -10.57 -0.87 -12.30
C LYS A 96 -11.81 -1.67 -12.72
N GLU A 97 -11.86 -2.16 -13.97
CA GLU A 97 -13.04 -2.83 -14.52
C GLU A 97 -13.21 -4.26 -13.97
N ASN A 98 -12.11 -4.96 -13.75
CA ASN A 98 -12.09 -6.34 -13.24
C ASN A 98 -11.72 -6.35 -11.76
N LYS A 99 -12.69 -6.14 -10.88
CA LYS A 99 -12.48 -6.14 -9.43
C LYS A 99 -13.24 -7.27 -8.76
N ILE A 100 -12.64 -7.81 -7.71
CA ILE A 100 -13.26 -8.82 -6.86
C ILE A 100 -13.50 -8.18 -5.50
N THR A 101 -14.75 -8.16 -5.05
CA THR A 101 -15.14 -7.57 -3.78
C THR A 101 -15.24 -8.66 -2.71
N LEU A 102 -14.56 -8.49 -1.59
CA LEU A 102 -14.63 -9.38 -0.44
C LEU A 102 -14.51 -8.61 0.87
N SER A 103 -14.78 -9.28 2.00
CA SER A 103 -14.59 -8.71 3.32
C SER A 103 -13.11 -8.52 3.64
N GLN A 104 -12.75 -7.40 4.24
CA GLN A 104 -11.38 -7.17 4.74
C GLN A 104 -10.96 -8.21 5.77
N PHE A 105 -11.91 -8.63 6.62
CA PHE A 105 -11.67 -9.69 7.60
C PHE A 105 -11.31 -11.00 6.91
N ASP A 106 -12.07 -11.42 5.88
CA ASP A 106 -11.83 -12.68 5.18
C ASP A 106 -10.49 -12.67 4.45
N LEU A 107 -10.14 -11.55 3.80
CA LEU A 107 -8.83 -11.41 3.17
C LEU A 107 -7.69 -11.50 4.19
N LYS A 108 -7.80 -10.77 5.29
CA LYS A 108 -6.80 -10.80 6.36
C LYS A 108 -6.62 -12.18 6.98
N GLU A 109 -7.73 -12.89 7.24
CA GLU A 109 -7.71 -14.24 7.81
C GLU A 109 -7.13 -15.26 6.84
N VAL A 110 -7.47 -15.19 5.55
CA VAL A 110 -6.91 -16.14 4.58
C VAL A 110 -5.41 -15.95 4.43
N ILE A 111 -4.94 -14.71 4.32
CA ILE A 111 -3.50 -14.42 4.27
C ILE A 111 -2.82 -14.98 5.53
N ARG A 112 -3.33 -14.69 6.73
CA ARG A 112 -2.77 -15.19 7.99
C ARG A 112 -2.68 -16.72 8.03
N GLN A 113 -3.64 -17.41 7.41
CA GLN A 113 -3.73 -18.86 7.44
C GLN A 113 -2.93 -19.57 6.35
N THR A 114 -2.39 -18.84 5.37
CA THR A 114 -1.66 -19.41 4.23
C THR A 114 -0.24 -18.90 4.11
N ILE A 115 0.03 -17.64 4.46
CA ILE A 115 1.31 -16.96 4.22
C ILE A 115 2.54 -17.68 4.78
N PHE A 116 2.41 -18.43 5.88
CA PHE A 116 3.51 -19.14 6.52
C PHE A 116 4.06 -20.31 5.69
N SER A 117 3.38 -20.71 4.63
CA SER A 117 3.83 -21.76 3.70
C SER A 117 4.44 -21.22 2.41
N VAL A 118 4.59 -19.91 2.29
CA VAL A 118 5.31 -19.29 1.17
C VAL A 118 6.81 -19.58 1.30
N SER A 119 7.48 -19.83 0.19
CA SER A 119 8.92 -20.11 0.16
C SER A 119 9.74 -18.84 0.31
N ASP A 120 10.83 -18.91 1.07
CA ASP A 120 11.85 -17.87 1.14
C ASP A 120 12.90 -17.98 0.02
N ASN A 121 12.80 -19.00 -0.83
CA ASN A 121 13.76 -19.25 -1.91
C ASN A 121 13.41 -18.45 -3.16
N GLU A 122 14.09 -17.34 -3.37
CA GLU A 122 13.91 -16.43 -4.51
C GLU A 122 14.27 -17.03 -5.88
N ASN A 123 14.94 -18.20 -5.92
CA ASN A 123 15.22 -18.89 -7.18
C ASN A 123 13.95 -19.41 -7.89
N ASN A 124 12.87 -19.59 -7.12
CA ASN A 124 11.55 -19.93 -7.68
C ASN A 124 10.51 -18.90 -7.26
N LYS A 125 10.41 -17.85 -8.05
CA LYS A 125 9.49 -16.72 -7.79
C LYS A 125 8.01 -17.12 -7.70
N LEU A 126 7.59 -18.23 -8.30
CA LEU A 126 6.22 -18.70 -8.18
C LEU A 126 5.89 -19.18 -6.76
N MET A 127 6.88 -19.72 -6.06
CA MET A 127 6.71 -20.21 -4.69
C MET A 127 6.87 -19.11 -3.62
N THR A 128 7.39 -17.93 -4.00
CA THR A 128 7.49 -16.79 -3.07
C THR A 128 6.21 -15.98 -2.96
N GLY A 129 5.14 -16.41 -3.63
CA GLY A 129 3.81 -15.81 -3.58
C GLY A 129 2.71 -16.80 -3.23
N GLU A 130 1.51 -16.29 -3.09
CA GLU A 130 0.29 -17.06 -2.94
C GLU A 130 -0.49 -17.07 -4.24
N LEU A 131 -0.96 -18.23 -4.66
CA LEU A 131 -1.87 -18.37 -5.80
C LEU A 131 -3.30 -18.07 -5.33
N LEU A 132 -3.91 -17.05 -5.88
CA LEU A 132 -5.32 -16.74 -5.76
C LEU A 132 -6.03 -17.29 -6.99
N SER A 133 -6.87 -18.31 -6.80
CA SER A 133 -7.68 -18.92 -7.86
C SER A 133 -9.15 -18.63 -7.57
N ILE A 134 -9.80 -17.91 -8.47
CA ILE A 134 -11.18 -17.48 -8.35
C ILE A 134 -12.01 -18.17 -9.43
N GLU A 135 -13.15 -18.73 -9.06
CA GLU A 135 -14.10 -19.29 -9.98
C GLU A 135 -15.50 -19.29 -9.36
N ASN A 136 -16.47 -18.74 -10.07
CA ASN A 136 -17.83 -18.52 -9.58
C ASN A 136 -17.82 -17.69 -8.27
N ASN A 137 -18.43 -18.17 -7.21
CA ASN A 137 -18.48 -17.51 -5.90
C ASN A 137 -17.41 -18.02 -4.93
N LYS A 138 -16.32 -18.62 -5.43
CA LYS A 138 -15.28 -19.18 -4.59
C LYS A 138 -13.91 -18.61 -4.94
N MET A 139 -13.18 -18.20 -3.91
CA MET A 139 -11.75 -17.91 -3.99
C MET A 139 -10.97 -18.95 -3.20
N THR A 140 -9.97 -19.53 -3.83
CA THR A 140 -9.03 -20.48 -3.20
C THR A 140 -7.67 -19.81 -3.16
N VAL A 141 -7.06 -19.72 -1.99
CA VAL A 141 -5.71 -19.19 -1.79
C VAL A 141 -4.79 -20.36 -1.45
N THR A 142 -3.70 -20.48 -2.17
CA THR A 142 -2.74 -21.57 -2.03
C THR A 142 -1.33 -21.05 -1.93
N SER A 143 -0.56 -21.51 -0.97
CA SER A 143 0.86 -21.28 -0.82
C SER A 143 1.63 -22.59 -0.63
N LEU A 144 2.88 -22.66 -1.04
CA LEU A 144 3.73 -23.84 -0.90
C LEU A 144 5.23 -23.48 -0.90
N ASP A 145 6.04 -24.30 -0.24
CA ASP A 145 7.51 -24.15 -0.21
C ASP A 145 8.28 -25.42 -0.63
N GLY A 146 7.58 -26.43 -1.15
CA GLY A 146 8.13 -27.73 -1.54
C GLY A 146 8.12 -28.79 -0.43
N HIS A 147 7.87 -28.39 0.84
CA HIS A 147 7.76 -29.30 1.99
C HIS A 147 6.34 -29.31 2.59
N ARG A 148 5.62 -28.22 2.43
CA ARG A 148 4.27 -28.02 2.94
C ARG A 148 3.44 -27.23 1.94
N ILE A 149 2.13 -27.40 2.03
CA ILE A 149 1.15 -26.64 1.27
C ILE A 149 0.04 -26.19 2.20
N SER A 150 -0.37 -24.93 2.06
CA SER A 150 -1.54 -24.40 2.74
C SER A 150 -2.58 -24.01 1.71
N VAL A 151 -3.82 -24.41 1.95
CA VAL A 151 -4.96 -24.10 1.08
C VAL A 151 -6.12 -23.61 1.93
N ARG A 152 -6.67 -22.46 1.55
CA ARG A 152 -7.85 -21.88 2.17
C ARG A 152 -8.88 -21.48 1.14
N ASN A 153 -10.14 -21.74 1.42
CA ASN A 153 -11.26 -21.31 0.58
C ASN A 153 -12.05 -20.21 1.27
N ILE A 154 -12.50 -19.23 0.47
CA ILE A 154 -13.44 -18.19 0.88
C ILE A 154 -14.63 -18.23 -0.06
N GLU A 155 -15.83 -18.03 0.47
CA GLU A 155 -17.04 -17.81 -0.31
C GLU A 155 -17.16 -16.31 -0.60
N LEU A 156 -17.29 -15.97 -1.88
CA LEU A 156 -17.50 -14.62 -2.36
C LEU A 156 -19.00 -14.33 -2.46
N GLN A 157 -19.39 -13.09 -2.25
CA GLN A 157 -20.79 -12.68 -2.35
C GLN A 157 -21.30 -12.69 -3.79
N GLU A 158 -20.42 -12.43 -4.74
CA GLU A 158 -20.72 -12.38 -6.16
C GLU A 158 -20.01 -13.51 -6.92
N SER A 159 -20.46 -13.76 -8.14
CA SER A 159 -19.87 -14.76 -9.03
C SER A 159 -18.95 -14.10 -10.03
N TYR A 160 -17.75 -14.64 -10.16
CA TYR A 160 -16.70 -14.12 -11.04
C TYR A 160 -16.26 -15.16 -12.08
N PRO A 161 -15.78 -14.74 -13.24
CA PRO A 161 -15.18 -15.66 -14.19
C PRO A 161 -13.92 -16.32 -13.60
N LYS A 162 -13.52 -17.44 -14.17
CA LYS A 162 -12.29 -18.10 -13.74
C LYS A 162 -11.08 -17.19 -14.00
N MET A 163 -10.32 -16.94 -12.94
CA MET A 163 -9.08 -16.19 -12.99
C MET A 163 -8.08 -16.72 -11.96
N GLU A 164 -6.81 -16.60 -12.29
CA GLU A 164 -5.71 -17.05 -11.43
C GLU A 164 -4.60 -16.00 -11.45
N VAL A 165 -4.12 -15.64 -10.28
CA VAL A 165 -3.02 -14.71 -10.11
C VAL A 165 -2.12 -15.14 -8.96
N ILE A 166 -0.81 -14.95 -9.12
CA ILE A 166 0.14 -15.13 -8.01
C ILE A 166 0.52 -13.76 -7.49
N VAL A 167 0.25 -13.54 -6.21
CA VAL A 167 0.59 -12.30 -5.52
C VAL A 167 1.78 -12.56 -4.60
N PRO A 168 2.84 -11.72 -4.66
CA PRO A 168 4.01 -11.89 -3.80
C PRO A 168 3.63 -11.94 -2.32
N GLY A 169 4.18 -12.87 -1.56
CA GLY A 169 3.89 -13.05 -0.15
C GLY A 169 4.25 -11.82 0.69
N LYS A 170 5.33 -11.12 0.33
CA LYS A 170 5.70 -9.85 0.93
C LYS A 170 4.58 -8.81 0.79
N THR A 171 4.03 -8.65 -0.41
CA THR A 171 2.92 -7.73 -0.69
C THR A 171 1.69 -8.08 0.14
N LEU A 172 1.27 -9.35 0.16
CA LEU A 172 0.13 -9.80 0.95
C LEU A 172 0.34 -9.61 2.46
N SER A 173 1.57 -9.82 2.94
CA SER A 173 1.93 -9.57 4.33
C SER A 173 1.76 -8.10 4.71
N GLU A 174 2.20 -7.16 3.85
CA GLU A 174 2.02 -5.73 4.10
C GLU A 174 0.54 -5.31 4.00
N VAL A 175 -0.20 -5.81 3.01
CA VAL A 175 -1.66 -5.60 2.90
C VAL A 175 -2.37 -6.06 4.17
N SER A 176 -2.04 -7.24 4.69
CA SER A 176 -2.63 -7.77 5.93
C SER A 176 -2.39 -6.88 7.15
N LYS A 177 -1.26 -6.14 7.21
CA LYS A 177 -0.96 -5.19 8.31
C LYS A 177 -1.78 -3.91 8.20
N ILE A 178 -2.05 -3.44 6.98
CA ILE A 178 -2.78 -2.20 6.71
C ILE A 178 -4.28 -2.38 6.93
N LEU A 179 -4.83 -3.55 6.61
CA LEU A 179 -6.25 -3.82 6.75
C LEU A 179 -6.69 -3.77 8.21
N PRO A 180 -7.70 -2.95 8.57
CA PRO A 180 -8.29 -2.94 9.91
C PRO A 180 -8.86 -4.32 10.29
N GLY A 181 -9.43 -5.02 9.31
CA GLY A 181 -9.96 -6.37 9.48
C GLY A 181 -11.34 -6.39 10.13
N GLU A 182 -12.14 -5.35 9.93
CA GLU A 182 -13.53 -5.35 10.33
C GLU A 182 -14.38 -6.17 9.35
N ALA A 183 -15.28 -7.00 9.88
CA ALA A 183 -16.06 -7.94 9.06
C ALA A 183 -17.06 -7.24 8.12
N LYS A 184 -17.44 -6.00 8.43
CA LYS A 184 -18.40 -5.22 7.65
C LYS A 184 -17.76 -4.45 6.51
N ASP A 185 -16.46 -4.20 6.58
CA ASP A 185 -15.75 -3.44 5.58
C ASP A 185 -15.34 -4.34 4.41
N THR A 186 -15.53 -3.83 3.21
CA THR A 186 -15.16 -4.53 1.98
C THR A 186 -13.87 -3.96 1.41
N ILE A 187 -13.19 -4.78 0.61
CA ILE A 187 -12.04 -4.40 -0.20
C ILE A 187 -12.22 -4.94 -1.61
N ASN A 188 -11.68 -4.25 -2.58
CA ASN A 188 -11.61 -4.67 -3.96
C ASN A 188 -10.17 -5.11 -4.30
N LEU A 189 -10.05 -6.30 -4.87
CA LEU A 189 -8.82 -6.85 -5.45
C LEU A 189 -8.88 -6.73 -6.97
#